data_7184a98e42bd82285e636510cd4d2ccc
#
_entry.id   7184a98e42bd82285e636510cd4d2ccc
#
_cell.length_a   1.000
_cell.length_b   1.000
_cell.length_c   1.000
_cell.angle_alpha   90.00
_cell.angle_beta   90.00
_cell.angle_gamma   90.00
#
_symmetry.space_group_name_H-M   'P 1'
#
loop_
_entity.id
_entity.type
_entity.pdbx_description
1 polymer ?
#
loop_
_entity_poly.entity_id
_entity_poly.type
_entity_poly.pdbx_seq_one_letter_code
_entity_poly.pdbx_strand_id
1 'polypeptide(L)'
;MVVEVDDSGWGDLLGGVVVVARRVETGERWVGEVPLELFREGEFRFKEYLRAATLLVLEALDHLGVDTEEPIRICTGYVLSHARETLRALGYRVEEAKIRGETQRLAEEAYLESLVRLGVGSREEVERMRSYQGFKAWVEEDPEARMRFVKTGWRGWGGG
;
A
#
# COMPACT_ATOMS: atom_id res chain seq x y z
N MET A 1 9.88 -11.24 19.57
CA MET A 1 9.84 -9.98 18.81
C MET A 1 8.53 -9.86 18.05
N VAL A 2 8.17 -8.67 17.61
CA VAL A 2 6.91 -8.42 16.91
C VAL A 2 7.20 -7.79 15.55
N VAL A 3 6.49 -8.27 14.52
CA VAL A 3 6.54 -7.67 13.18
C VAL A 3 5.23 -6.92 12.97
N GLU A 4 5.32 -5.68 12.51
CA GLU A 4 4.16 -4.89 12.12
C GLU A 4 4.07 -4.80 10.60
N VAL A 5 2.86 -4.93 10.07
CA VAL A 5 2.59 -4.83 8.62
C VAL A 5 1.53 -3.77 8.40
N ASP A 6 1.85 -2.81 7.55
CA ASP A 6 0.95 -1.71 7.23
C ASP A 6 0.97 -1.41 5.73
N ASP A 7 -0.03 -0.67 5.27
CA ASP A 7 -0.11 -0.22 3.90
C ASP A 7 -0.36 1.28 3.83
N SER A 8 -0.11 1.86 2.67
CA SER A 8 -0.43 3.27 2.40
C SER A 8 -0.76 3.43 0.92
N GLY A 9 -1.74 4.28 0.64
CA GLY A 9 -2.15 4.61 -0.72
C GLY A 9 -3.51 4.10 -1.14
N TRP A 10 -4.14 3.22 -0.36
CA TRP A 10 -5.44 2.66 -0.72
C TRP A 10 -6.50 3.74 -0.95
N GLY A 11 -6.59 4.73 -0.07
CA GLY A 11 -7.55 5.83 -0.19
C GLY A 11 -7.09 6.98 -1.07
N ASP A 12 -5.89 6.92 -1.59
CA ASP A 12 -5.33 7.98 -2.42
C ASP A 12 -5.65 7.73 -3.90
N LEU A 13 -5.95 8.80 -4.60
CA LEU A 13 -6.34 8.72 -6.02
C LEU A 13 -5.21 8.26 -6.94
N LEU A 14 -3.97 8.61 -6.60
CA LEU A 14 -2.81 8.38 -7.49
C LEU A 14 -1.96 7.21 -7.06
N GLY A 15 -1.33 6.58 -8.04
CA GLY A 15 -0.34 5.53 -7.81
C GLY A 15 -0.93 4.23 -7.32
N GLY A 16 -0.08 3.29 -6.93
CA GLY A 16 -0.49 2.02 -6.36
C GLY A 16 -0.65 2.08 -4.85
N VAL A 17 -0.37 0.95 -4.20
CA VAL A 17 -0.41 0.84 -2.74
C VAL A 17 0.91 0.24 -2.30
N VAL A 18 1.54 0.83 -1.28
CA VAL A 18 2.76 0.27 -0.71
C VAL A 18 2.43 -0.59 0.51
N VAL A 19 3.23 -1.62 0.73
CA VAL A 19 3.13 -2.50 1.89
C VAL A 19 4.48 -2.49 2.57
N VAL A 20 4.46 -2.29 3.89
CA VAL A 20 5.66 -2.25 4.72
C VAL A 20 5.55 -3.31 5.81
N ALA A 21 6.61 -4.07 6.01
CA ALA A 21 6.75 -4.94 7.18
C ALA A 21 7.99 -4.48 7.94
N ARG A 22 7.85 -4.38 9.26
CA ARG A 22 8.94 -3.91 10.12
C ARG A 22 8.99 -4.70 11.41
N ARG A 23 10.17 -5.22 11.75
CA ARG A 23 10.38 -5.83 13.08
C ARG A 23 10.60 -4.69 14.07
N VAL A 24 9.70 -4.58 15.03
CA VAL A 24 9.64 -3.43 15.94
C VAL A 24 10.95 -3.25 16.73
N GLU A 25 11.49 -4.34 17.26
CA GLU A 25 12.65 -4.29 18.16
C GLU A 25 13.97 -3.95 17.46
N THR A 26 14.12 -4.36 16.22
CA THR A 26 15.39 -4.15 15.47
C THR A 26 15.31 -3.03 14.46
N GLY A 27 14.10 -2.67 14.02
CA GLY A 27 13.92 -1.70 12.96
C GLY A 27 14.13 -2.27 11.57
N GLU A 28 14.46 -3.57 11.45
CA GLU A 28 14.56 -4.22 10.14
C GLU A 28 13.23 -4.10 9.42
N ARG A 29 13.29 -3.81 8.13
CA ARG A 29 12.08 -3.55 7.36
C ARG A 29 12.20 -4.00 5.92
N TRP A 30 11.06 -4.20 5.32
CA TRP A 30 10.94 -4.51 3.90
C TRP A 30 9.75 -3.75 3.33
N VAL A 31 9.91 -3.20 2.13
CA VAL A 31 8.88 -2.40 1.47
C VAL A 31 8.64 -2.96 0.09
N GLY A 32 7.38 -3.12 -0.27
CA GLY A 32 6.98 -3.52 -1.61
C GLY A 32 5.81 -2.68 -2.09
N GLU A 33 5.51 -2.78 -3.36
CA GLU A 33 4.47 -1.98 -3.99
C GLU A 33 3.53 -2.85 -4.81
N VAL A 34 2.22 -2.68 -4.57
CA VAL A 34 1.19 -3.23 -5.44
C VAL A 34 1.03 -2.21 -6.57
N PRO A 35 1.30 -2.60 -7.83
CA PRO A 35 1.38 -1.63 -8.91
C PRO A 35 0.04 -0.98 -9.24
N LEU A 36 0.11 0.25 -9.73
CA LEU A 36 -1.04 1.05 -10.13
C LEU A 36 -1.95 0.30 -11.11
N GLU A 37 -1.38 -0.49 -12.00
CA GLU A 37 -2.11 -1.19 -13.05
C GLU A 37 -3.24 -2.05 -12.50
N LEU A 38 -3.07 -2.61 -11.31
CA LEU A 38 -4.08 -3.46 -10.69
C LEU A 38 -5.28 -2.67 -10.14
N PHE A 39 -5.13 -1.35 -10.04
CA PHE A 39 -6.19 -0.47 -9.55
C PHE A 39 -6.87 0.31 -10.68
N ARG A 40 -6.51 0.01 -11.91
CA ARG A 40 -7.08 0.69 -13.06
C ARG A 40 -8.31 -0.03 -13.58
N GLU A 41 -9.13 0.72 -14.33
CA GLU A 41 -10.30 0.18 -14.98
C GLU A 41 -9.95 -1.06 -15.82
N GLY A 42 -10.76 -2.10 -15.72
CA GLY A 42 -10.51 -3.37 -16.40
C GLY A 42 -9.83 -4.39 -15.50
N GLU A 43 -8.93 -3.97 -14.64
CA GLU A 43 -8.20 -4.88 -13.74
C GLU A 43 -8.76 -4.87 -12.31
N PHE A 44 -9.22 -3.72 -11.85
CA PHE A 44 -9.65 -3.54 -10.46
C PHE A 44 -10.72 -4.55 -10.02
N ARG A 45 -11.67 -4.85 -10.87
CA ARG A 45 -12.78 -5.76 -10.57
C ARG A 45 -12.35 -7.19 -10.25
N PHE A 46 -11.18 -7.61 -10.74
CA PHE A 46 -10.67 -8.97 -10.51
C PHE A 46 -9.98 -9.13 -9.16
N LYS A 47 -9.76 -8.02 -8.48
CA LYS A 47 -9.17 -7.99 -7.14
C LYS A 47 -7.80 -8.67 -7.03
N GLU A 48 -7.04 -8.68 -8.11
CA GLU A 48 -5.68 -9.23 -8.10
C GLU A 48 -4.76 -8.48 -7.14
N TYR A 49 -5.09 -7.22 -6.83
CA TYR A 49 -4.34 -6.46 -5.84
C TYR A 49 -4.32 -7.14 -4.47
N LEU A 50 -5.36 -7.93 -4.12
CA LEU A 50 -5.37 -8.67 -2.86
C LEU A 50 -4.32 -9.78 -2.83
N ARG A 51 -4.17 -10.48 -3.95
CA ARG A 51 -3.14 -11.53 -4.09
C ARG A 51 -1.76 -10.91 -4.17
N ALA A 52 -1.61 -9.82 -4.92
CA ALA A 52 -0.36 -9.11 -5.02
C ALA A 52 0.12 -8.62 -3.64
N ALA A 53 -0.78 -8.02 -2.86
CA ALA A 53 -0.44 -7.59 -1.51
C ALA A 53 -0.03 -8.76 -0.62
N THR A 54 -0.73 -9.91 -0.75
CA THR A 54 -0.41 -11.12 0.00
C THR A 54 0.99 -11.63 -0.33
N LEU A 55 1.35 -11.67 -1.61
CA LEU A 55 2.68 -12.08 -2.02
C LEU A 55 3.75 -11.16 -1.47
N LEU A 56 3.50 -9.85 -1.46
CA LEU A 56 4.44 -8.89 -0.88
C LEU A 56 4.64 -9.14 0.62
N VAL A 57 3.56 -9.43 1.35
CA VAL A 57 3.68 -9.74 2.78
C VAL A 57 4.51 -11.01 2.99
N LEU A 58 4.25 -12.06 2.20
CA LEU A 58 5.01 -13.30 2.31
C LEU A 58 6.49 -13.10 1.99
N GLU A 59 6.79 -12.31 0.95
CA GLU A 59 8.17 -11.96 0.61
C GLU A 59 8.84 -11.19 1.75
N ALA A 60 8.12 -10.26 2.36
CA ALA A 60 8.63 -9.49 3.48
C ALA A 60 8.99 -10.39 4.67
N LEU A 61 8.10 -11.31 5.02
CA LEU A 61 8.33 -12.23 6.13
C LEU A 61 9.51 -13.15 5.87
N ASP A 62 9.65 -13.61 4.63
CA ASP A 62 10.79 -14.42 4.23
C ASP A 62 12.09 -13.62 4.32
N HIS A 63 12.09 -12.41 3.79
CA HIS A 63 13.26 -11.53 3.83
C HIS A 63 13.69 -11.20 5.27
N LEU A 64 12.73 -10.99 6.16
CA LEU A 64 13.00 -10.67 7.57
C LEU A 64 13.25 -11.92 8.43
N GLY A 65 13.10 -13.12 7.86
CA GLY A 65 13.30 -14.36 8.59
C GLY A 65 12.28 -14.59 9.69
N VAL A 66 11.01 -14.22 9.45
CA VAL A 66 9.95 -14.36 10.43
C VAL A 66 9.41 -15.79 10.45
N ASP A 67 9.41 -16.42 11.62
CA ASP A 67 8.84 -17.76 11.78
C ASP A 67 7.41 -17.70 12.34
N THR A 68 6.78 -18.84 12.51
CA THR A 68 5.38 -18.90 12.97
C THR A 68 5.19 -18.54 14.45
N GLU A 69 6.27 -18.45 15.21
CA GLU A 69 6.20 -18.11 16.64
C GLU A 69 6.22 -16.59 16.87
N GLU A 70 6.75 -15.84 15.94
CA GLU A 70 6.87 -14.39 16.05
C GLU A 70 5.52 -13.73 15.72
N PRO A 71 4.91 -12.99 16.67
CA PRO A 71 3.61 -12.36 16.40
C PRO A 71 3.69 -11.34 15.27
N ILE A 72 2.67 -11.37 14.42
CA ILE A 72 2.53 -10.42 13.31
C ILE A 72 1.32 -9.53 13.60
N ARG A 73 1.56 -8.24 13.78
CA ARG A 73 0.52 -7.25 13.97
C ARG A 73 0.27 -6.59 12.63
N ILE A 74 -0.91 -6.79 12.07
CA ILE A 74 -1.22 -6.37 10.71
C ILE A 74 -2.45 -5.45 10.70
N CYS A 75 -2.40 -4.40 9.89
CA CYS A 75 -3.48 -3.43 9.83
C CYS A 75 -4.77 -4.07 9.30
N THR A 76 -5.89 -3.40 9.59
CA THR A 76 -7.24 -3.91 9.27
C THR A 76 -7.73 -3.51 7.89
N GLY A 77 -6.90 -2.83 7.10
CA GLY A 77 -7.28 -2.37 5.76
C GLY A 77 -7.68 -3.50 4.83
N TYR A 78 -8.60 -3.19 3.92
CA TYR A 78 -9.15 -4.18 2.99
C TYR A 78 -8.08 -4.81 2.09
N VAL A 79 -7.09 -4.02 1.67
CA VAL A 79 -6.04 -4.51 0.75
C VAL A 79 -5.22 -5.65 1.37
N LEU A 80 -5.17 -5.73 2.71
CA LEU A 80 -4.46 -6.78 3.42
C LEU A 80 -5.37 -7.90 3.94
N SER A 81 -6.66 -7.89 3.57
CA SER A 81 -7.63 -8.88 4.05
C SER A 81 -7.25 -10.32 3.67
N HIS A 82 -6.87 -10.52 2.43
CA HIS A 82 -6.46 -11.84 1.95
C HIS A 82 -5.13 -12.27 2.60
N ALA A 83 -4.22 -11.33 2.81
CA ALA A 83 -2.95 -11.60 3.49
C ALA A 83 -3.20 -12.09 4.92
N ARG A 84 -4.11 -11.46 5.66
CA ARG A 84 -4.44 -11.88 7.04
C ARG A 84 -4.95 -13.33 7.07
N GLU A 85 -5.86 -13.66 6.17
CA GLU A 85 -6.40 -15.02 6.08
C GLU A 85 -5.33 -16.04 5.71
N THR A 86 -4.50 -15.70 4.73
CA THR A 86 -3.43 -16.58 4.25
C THR A 86 -2.42 -16.85 5.36
N LEU A 87 -2.01 -15.82 6.09
CA LEU A 87 -1.04 -15.98 7.19
C LEU A 87 -1.59 -16.90 8.29
N ARG A 88 -2.87 -16.73 8.64
CA ARG A 88 -3.50 -17.61 9.62
C ARG A 88 -3.54 -19.06 9.15
N ALA A 89 -3.88 -19.27 7.89
CA ALA A 89 -3.90 -20.60 7.29
C ALA A 89 -2.53 -21.27 7.29
N LEU A 90 -1.47 -20.47 7.18
CA LEU A 90 -0.09 -20.95 7.21
C LEU A 90 0.46 -21.17 8.63
N GLY A 91 -0.32 -20.84 9.65
CA GLY A 91 0.06 -21.07 11.03
C GLY A 91 0.74 -19.91 11.73
N TYR A 92 0.81 -18.74 11.12
CA TYR A 92 1.38 -17.55 11.75
C TYR A 92 0.44 -17.00 12.85
N ARG A 93 1.04 -16.35 13.83
CA ARG A 93 0.31 -15.68 14.92
C ARG A 93 -0.06 -14.27 14.45
N VAL A 94 -1.31 -14.10 14.01
CA VAL A 94 -1.78 -12.85 13.40
C VAL A 94 -2.68 -12.09 14.38
N GLU A 95 -2.34 -10.84 14.65
CA GLU A 95 -3.17 -9.91 15.41
C GLU A 95 -3.57 -8.76 14.50
N GLU A 96 -4.86 -8.51 14.36
CA GLU A 96 -5.34 -7.34 13.63
C GLU A 96 -5.23 -6.13 14.56
N ALA A 97 -4.66 -5.06 14.06
CA ALA A 97 -4.44 -3.85 14.85
C ALA A 97 -4.35 -2.63 13.95
N LYS A 98 -4.65 -1.47 14.54
CA LYS A 98 -4.38 -0.21 13.87
C LYS A 98 -2.89 0.08 14.08
N ILE A 99 -2.15 0.14 13.00
CA ILE A 99 -0.71 0.37 13.03
C ILE A 99 -0.44 1.86 13.19
N ARG A 100 0.38 2.19 14.17
CA ARG A 100 0.73 3.58 14.51
C ARG A 100 2.23 3.72 14.66
N GLY A 101 2.70 4.97 14.78
CA GLY A 101 4.09 5.25 15.04
C GLY A 101 5.00 5.04 13.84
N GLU A 102 6.15 4.43 14.08
CA GLU A 102 7.21 4.35 13.07
C GLU A 102 6.82 3.53 11.83
N THR A 103 6.13 2.42 12.02
CA THR A 103 5.71 1.60 10.88
C THR A 103 4.72 2.34 9.98
N GLN A 104 3.77 3.05 10.58
CA GLN A 104 2.82 3.88 9.84
C GLN A 104 3.55 4.99 9.08
N ARG A 105 4.49 5.66 9.75
CA ARG A 105 5.28 6.72 9.13
C ARG A 105 6.06 6.21 7.92
N LEU A 106 6.67 5.03 8.05
CA LEU A 106 7.41 4.41 6.95
C LEU A 106 6.49 4.08 5.77
N ALA A 107 5.28 3.59 6.03
CA ALA A 107 4.33 3.28 4.98
C ALA A 107 3.92 4.55 4.23
N GLU A 108 3.61 5.62 4.96
CA GLU A 108 3.24 6.89 4.35
C GLU A 108 4.38 7.49 3.54
N GLU A 109 5.60 7.44 4.08
CA GLU A 109 6.79 7.92 3.39
C GLU A 109 7.07 7.13 2.11
N ALA A 110 6.96 5.80 2.20
CA ALA A 110 7.18 4.93 1.05
C ALA A 110 6.16 5.18 -0.06
N TYR A 111 4.91 5.48 0.32
CA TYR A 111 3.90 5.82 -0.65
C TYR A 111 4.25 7.11 -1.40
N LEU A 112 4.62 8.16 -0.68
CA LEU A 112 5.00 9.44 -1.30
C LEU A 112 6.21 9.27 -2.22
N GLU A 113 7.20 8.51 -1.79
CA GLU A 113 8.37 8.20 -2.63
C GLU A 113 7.97 7.44 -3.89
N SER A 114 6.98 6.56 -3.80
CA SER A 114 6.50 5.82 -4.97
C SER A 114 5.90 6.76 -6.01
N LEU A 115 5.22 7.82 -5.58
CA LEU A 115 4.67 8.82 -6.50
C LEU A 115 5.78 9.63 -7.18
N VAL A 116 6.85 9.94 -6.45
CA VAL A 116 8.02 10.61 -7.03
C VAL A 116 8.66 9.74 -8.12
N ARG A 117 8.88 8.46 -7.82
CA ARG A 117 9.44 7.52 -8.80
C ARG A 117 8.54 7.37 -10.03
N LEU A 118 7.24 7.43 -9.82
CA LEU A 118 6.26 7.31 -10.89
C LEU A 118 6.26 8.53 -11.83
N GLY A 119 6.77 9.66 -11.34
CA GLY A 119 6.86 10.88 -12.13
C GLY A 119 5.77 11.91 -11.85
N VAL A 120 5.04 11.75 -10.75
CA VAL A 120 3.96 12.69 -10.39
C VAL A 120 4.52 14.08 -10.08
N GLY A 121 5.60 14.15 -9.34
CA GLY A 121 6.23 15.41 -8.99
C GLY A 121 7.38 15.22 -8.02
N SER A 122 7.90 16.31 -7.47
CA SER A 122 8.91 16.27 -6.44
C SER A 122 8.31 15.79 -5.12
N ARG A 123 9.18 15.40 -4.17
CA ARG A 123 8.73 14.98 -2.84
C ARG A 123 7.88 16.06 -2.17
N GLU A 124 8.29 17.31 -2.28
CA GLU A 124 7.56 18.43 -1.68
C GLU A 124 6.21 18.66 -2.34
N GLU A 125 6.15 18.52 -3.65
CA GLU A 125 4.91 18.69 -4.40
C GLU A 125 3.89 17.61 -4.06
N VAL A 126 4.30 16.34 -4.05
CA VAL A 126 3.37 15.25 -3.74
C VAL A 126 2.90 15.31 -2.30
N GLU A 127 3.77 15.67 -1.37
CA GLU A 127 3.39 15.84 0.03
C GLU A 127 2.35 16.95 0.21
N ARG A 128 2.59 18.09 -0.44
CA ARG A 128 1.72 19.26 -0.34
C ARG A 128 0.31 18.99 -0.86
N MET A 129 0.18 18.25 -1.94
CA MET A 129 -1.13 18.00 -2.54
C MET A 129 -1.81 16.72 -2.06
N ARG A 130 -1.18 15.96 -1.16
CA ARG A 130 -1.70 14.67 -0.74
C ARG A 130 -3.03 14.78 -0.01
N SER A 131 -4.10 14.50 -0.75
CA SER A 131 -5.46 14.28 -0.30
C SER A 131 -6.23 13.86 -1.55
N TYR A 132 -7.39 13.26 -1.38
CA TYR A 132 -8.21 12.93 -2.55
C TYR A 132 -8.49 14.18 -3.39
N GLN A 133 -8.91 15.27 -2.74
CA GLN A 133 -9.25 16.51 -3.44
C GLN A 133 -8.02 17.18 -4.06
N GLY A 134 -6.89 17.18 -3.36
CA GLY A 134 -5.65 17.75 -3.89
C GLY A 134 -5.17 17.02 -5.13
N PHE A 135 -5.17 15.71 -5.10
CA PHE A 135 -4.79 14.90 -6.27
C PHE A 135 -5.78 15.07 -7.41
N LYS A 136 -7.07 15.10 -7.09
CA LYS A 136 -8.10 15.31 -8.11
C LYS A 136 -7.94 16.65 -8.82
N ALA A 137 -7.71 17.72 -8.05
CA ALA A 137 -7.48 19.05 -8.61
C ALA A 137 -6.26 19.08 -9.52
N TRP A 138 -5.18 18.41 -9.09
CA TRP A 138 -3.96 18.31 -9.89
C TRP A 138 -4.21 17.60 -11.22
N VAL A 139 -4.96 16.49 -11.21
CA VAL A 139 -5.29 15.77 -12.44
C VAL A 139 -6.16 16.64 -13.35
N GLU A 140 -7.13 17.34 -12.79
CA GLU A 140 -8.06 18.17 -13.56
C GLU A 140 -7.38 19.36 -14.26
N GLU A 141 -6.23 19.81 -13.76
CA GLU A 141 -5.45 20.87 -14.41
C GLU A 141 -4.90 20.41 -15.79
N ASP A 142 -4.60 19.13 -15.94
CA ASP A 142 -4.09 18.59 -17.18
C ASP A 142 -4.42 17.09 -17.29
N PRO A 143 -5.71 16.76 -17.50
CA PRO A 143 -6.15 15.36 -17.51
C PRO A 143 -5.43 14.51 -18.55
N GLU A 144 -5.16 15.08 -19.73
CA GLU A 144 -4.52 14.35 -20.81
C GLU A 144 -3.16 13.78 -20.41
N ALA A 145 -2.36 14.58 -19.69
CA ALA A 145 -1.04 14.16 -19.25
C ALA A 145 -1.06 13.37 -17.94
N ARG A 146 -2.10 13.56 -17.10
CA ARG A 146 -2.09 13.11 -15.70
C ARG A 146 -3.00 11.93 -15.37
N MET A 147 -3.95 11.61 -16.25
CA MET A 147 -4.84 10.45 -16.01
C MET A 147 -4.08 9.14 -15.89
N ARG A 148 -2.92 9.04 -16.50
CA ARG A 148 -2.10 7.81 -16.42
C ARG A 148 -1.67 7.45 -15.00
N PHE A 149 -1.75 8.39 -14.05
CA PHE A 149 -1.35 8.15 -12.66
C PHE A 149 -2.53 7.76 -11.76
N VAL A 150 -3.74 7.73 -12.30
CA VAL A 150 -4.98 7.60 -11.52
C VAL A 150 -5.42 6.14 -11.35
N LYS A 151 -5.90 5.81 -10.14
CA LYS A 151 -6.60 4.55 -9.89
C LYS A 151 -8.00 4.64 -10.50
N THR A 152 -8.12 4.38 -11.79
CA THR A 152 -9.37 4.57 -12.53
C THR A 152 -10.44 3.53 -12.23
N GLY A 153 -10.10 2.49 -11.48
CA GLY A 153 -11.08 1.47 -11.06
C GLY A 153 -12.04 1.94 -9.99
N TRP A 154 -11.72 3.05 -9.28
CA TRP A 154 -12.59 3.61 -8.26
C TRP A 154 -13.89 4.12 -8.87
N ARG A 155 -15.00 3.89 -8.17
CA ARG A 155 -16.31 4.34 -8.60
C ARG A 155 -16.35 5.87 -8.69
N GLY A 156 -16.96 6.39 -9.77
CA GLY A 156 -17.13 7.83 -9.96
C GLY A 156 -15.96 8.56 -10.58
N TRP A 157 -14.91 7.83 -10.87
CA TRP A 157 -13.78 8.44 -11.56
C TRP A 157 -13.76 7.96 -13.02
N GLY A 158 -13.14 7.44 -13.67
CA GLY A 158 -13.04 7.01 -15.06
C GLY A 158 -14.32 6.94 -15.89
N GLY A 159 -15.47 7.08 -15.28
CA GLY A 159 -16.73 7.09 -15.97
C GLY A 159 -17.13 8.46 -16.48
N GLY A 160 -16.26 9.40 -16.28
CA GLY A 160 -16.39 10.84 -16.55
C GLY A 160 -17.02 11.16 -17.82
#